data_83ac193fdaa1132d2cd74823cc280ad7
#
_entry.id   83ac193fdaa1132d2cd74823cc280ad7
#
_cell.length_a   1.000
_cell.length_b   1.000
_cell.length_c   1.000
_cell.angle_alpha   90.00
_cell.angle_beta   90.00
_cell.angle_gamma   90.00
#
_symmetry.space_group_name_H-M   'P 1'
#
loop_
_entity.id
_entity.type
_entity.pdbx_description
1 polymer ?
#
loop_
_entity_poly.entity_id
_entity_poly.type
_entity_poly.pdbx_seq_one_letter_code
_entity_poly.pdbx_strand_id
1 'polypeptide(L)'
;MNDGNVYLVWLEWPEKCFRVDSASLSYLKSIVPEGSEVVRAKTRRAFFAALGKATHVITWYFERGWFAKAPRLKVLATPSAGMELLPQEAPDGVKIHFGGFHGPVMAETVAAFALAWCRGLYAAGNYSPASSGGMVPRTWLSDKCRALAGTKAVVVGYGKVGRAIGEKLSALGVRVEGFSRSNIKELPRAAKDCDWFVMALPATSATDNFLDAKLMAKLPRRCVVINVGRGNSIDEAALVKALEEGKLAGACLDVVKKEPLKSLKSFLEPKRKLPANLFLMPHSAAFYPEYVTDCFKEIGREGLV
;
A
#
# COMPACT_ATOMS: atom_id res chain seq x y z
N MET A 1 3.05 -0.99 -44.35
CA MET A 1 1.95 -0.70 -43.42
C MET A 1 2.61 -0.16 -42.16
N ASN A 2 2.23 1.05 -41.79
CA ASN A 2 2.82 1.70 -40.61
C ASN A 2 2.33 0.91 -39.37
N ASP A 3 3.20 0.07 -38.82
CA ASP A 3 2.88 -0.79 -37.65
C ASP A 3 2.85 0.06 -36.38
N GLY A 4 1.86 0.93 -36.30
CA GLY A 4 1.69 1.85 -35.18
C GLY A 4 1.63 1.12 -33.83
N ASN A 5 1.97 1.81 -32.74
CA ASN A 5 1.84 1.27 -31.42
C ASN A 5 0.36 1.06 -31.05
N VAL A 6 0.06 -0.04 -30.38
CA VAL A 6 -1.27 -0.38 -29.86
C VAL A 6 -1.19 -0.48 -28.33
N TYR A 7 -1.86 0.45 -27.65
CA TYR A 7 -1.95 0.53 -26.19
C TYR A 7 -3.22 -0.15 -25.72
N LEU A 8 -3.11 -1.34 -25.16
CA LEU A 8 -4.23 -2.10 -24.62
C LEU A 8 -4.33 -1.87 -23.11
N VAL A 9 -5.43 -1.27 -22.67
CA VAL A 9 -5.70 -0.97 -21.27
C VAL A 9 -6.83 -1.83 -20.75
N TRP A 10 -6.56 -2.58 -19.69
CA TRP A 10 -7.56 -3.37 -18.98
C TRP A 10 -7.41 -3.14 -17.47
N LEU A 11 -7.98 -2.02 -16.99
CA LEU A 11 -8.03 -1.63 -15.58
C LEU A 11 -9.49 -1.57 -15.15
N GLU A 12 -10.05 -2.72 -14.81
CA GLU A 12 -11.41 -2.88 -14.28
C GLU A 12 -11.31 -3.52 -12.88
N TRP A 13 -11.79 -2.78 -11.88
CA TRP A 13 -11.73 -3.16 -10.47
C TRP A 13 -13.03 -2.74 -9.78
N PRO A 14 -13.46 -3.31 -8.64
CA PRO A 14 -14.68 -2.90 -7.94
C PRO A 14 -14.73 -1.42 -7.60
N GLU A 15 -13.65 -0.84 -7.10
CA GLU A 15 -13.54 0.56 -6.71
C GLU A 15 -13.42 1.47 -7.94
N LYS A 16 -14.19 2.59 -7.92
CA LYS A 16 -14.24 3.52 -9.05
C LYS A 16 -12.88 4.16 -9.38
N CYS A 17 -12.10 4.51 -8.36
CA CYS A 17 -10.79 5.14 -8.54
C CYS A 17 -9.79 4.24 -9.28
N PHE A 18 -10.00 2.94 -9.31
CA PHE A 18 -9.15 1.96 -9.98
C PHE A 18 -9.61 1.57 -11.39
N ARG A 19 -10.64 2.26 -11.90
CA ARG A 19 -11.16 2.03 -13.27
C ARG A 19 -10.77 3.16 -14.18
N VAL A 20 -10.54 2.81 -15.44
CA VAL A 20 -10.39 3.81 -16.51
C VAL A 20 -11.69 4.57 -16.67
N ASP A 21 -11.64 5.89 -16.58
CA ASP A 21 -12.73 6.80 -16.94
C ASP A 21 -12.43 7.56 -18.24
N SER A 22 -13.31 8.48 -18.61
CA SER A 22 -13.14 9.28 -19.82
C SER A 22 -11.96 10.25 -19.73
N ALA A 23 -11.70 10.80 -18.53
CA ALA A 23 -10.61 11.77 -18.30
C ALA A 23 -9.25 11.08 -18.40
N SER A 24 -9.07 9.97 -17.68
CA SER A 24 -7.83 9.18 -17.73
C SER A 24 -7.54 8.62 -19.12
N LEU A 25 -8.60 8.16 -19.83
CA LEU A 25 -8.44 7.66 -21.21
C LEU A 25 -8.05 8.79 -22.18
N SER A 26 -8.65 9.98 -22.05
CA SER A 26 -8.29 11.17 -22.85
C SER A 26 -6.85 11.58 -22.58
N TYR A 27 -6.41 11.56 -21.31
CA TYR A 27 -5.03 11.84 -20.94
C TYR A 27 -4.07 10.83 -21.60
N LEU A 28 -4.34 9.52 -21.52
CA LEU A 28 -3.48 8.53 -22.16
C LEU A 28 -3.36 8.78 -23.68
N LYS A 29 -4.48 9.07 -24.35
CA LYS A 29 -4.48 9.40 -25.79
C LYS A 29 -3.67 10.64 -26.14
N SER A 30 -3.54 11.59 -25.21
CA SER A 30 -2.77 12.83 -25.44
C SER A 30 -1.26 12.66 -25.28
N ILE A 31 -0.81 11.60 -24.62
CA ILE A 31 0.63 11.36 -24.35
C ILE A 31 1.25 10.26 -25.23
N VAL A 32 0.43 9.40 -25.86
CA VAL A 32 0.93 8.39 -26.78
C VAL A 32 1.34 9.03 -28.12
N PRO A 33 2.33 8.46 -28.84
CA PRO A 33 2.77 8.96 -30.15
C PRO A 33 1.62 9.06 -31.17
N GLU A 34 1.69 10.05 -32.06
CA GLU A 34 0.72 10.22 -33.13
C GLU A 34 0.62 8.94 -34.01
N GLY A 35 -0.58 8.58 -34.39
CA GLY A 35 -0.87 7.34 -35.13
C GLY A 35 -0.96 6.08 -34.27
N SER A 36 -0.84 6.20 -32.94
CA SER A 36 -1.05 5.09 -32.01
C SER A 36 -2.54 4.79 -31.82
N GLU A 37 -2.88 3.52 -31.65
CA GLU A 37 -4.21 3.06 -31.26
C GLU A 37 -4.29 2.86 -29.74
N VAL A 38 -5.33 3.38 -29.07
CA VAL A 38 -5.62 3.14 -27.65
C VAL A 38 -6.90 2.34 -27.54
N VAL A 39 -6.78 1.09 -27.08
CA VAL A 39 -7.88 0.13 -26.91
C VAL A 39 -8.18 -0.04 -25.43
N ARG A 40 -9.37 0.35 -24.98
CA ARG A 40 -9.87 0.02 -23.65
C ARG A 40 -10.63 -1.30 -23.65
N ALA A 41 -10.13 -2.30 -22.97
CA ALA A 41 -10.86 -3.54 -22.70
C ALA A 41 -11.65 -3.43 -21.40
N LYS A 42 -12.96 -3.69 -21.43
CA LYS A 42 -13.84 -3.72 -20.24
C LYS A 42 -14.08 -5.14 -19.72
N THR A 43 -13.66 -6.15 -20.47
CA THR A 43 -13.86 -7.56 -20.13
C THR A 43 -12.63 -8.37 -20.49
N ARG A 44 -12.44 -9.52 -19.83
CA ARG A 44 -11.38 -10.48 -20.17
C ARG A 44 -11.45 -10.92 -21.65
N ARG A 45 -12.66 -11.12 -22.19
CA ARG A 45 -12.85 -11.48 -23.60
C ARG A 45 -12.34 -10.39 -24.54
N ALA A 46 -12.68 -9.13 -24.27
CA ALA A 46 -12.22 -7.99 -25.08
C ALA A 46 -10.70 -7.82 -24.97
N PHE A 47 -10.12 -8.03 -23.79
CA PHE A 47 -8.67 -8.00 -23.59
C PHE A 47 -7.96 -9.02 -24.48
N PHE A 48 -8.37 -10.29 -24.44
CA PHE A 48 -7.72 -11.33 -25.25
C PHE A 48 -7.95 -11.14 -26.76
N ALA A 49 -9.07 -10.56 -27.18
CA ALA A 49 -9.32 -10.25 -28.59
C ALA A 49 -8.34 -9.19 -29.14
N ALA A 50 -7.87 -8.27 -28.30
CA ALA A 50 -6.93 -7.22 -28.69
C ALA A 50 -5.45 -7.56 -28.40
N LEU A 51 -5.18 -8.52 -27.53
CA LEU A 51 -3.84 -8.80 -26.98
C LEU A 51 -2.81 -9.13 -28.08
N GLY A 52 -3.21 -9.87 -29.12
CA GLY A 52 -2.29 -10.26 -30.19
C GLY A 52 -1.74 -9.09 -31.02
N LYS A 53 -2.41 -7.94 -31.02
CA LYS A 53 -1.97 -6.71 -31.69
C LYS A 53 -1.26 -5.72 -30.78
N ALA A 54 -1.37 -5.91 -29.45
CA ALA A 54 -0.88 -4.97 -28.45
C ALA A 54 0.65 -4.90 -28.45
N THR A 55 1.17 -3.67 -28.48
CA THR A 55 2.60 -3.37 -28.24
C THR A 55 2.82 -2.93 -26.80
N HIS A 56 1.81 -2.35 -26.15
CA HIS A 56 1.82 -1.90 -24.77
C HIS A 56 0.57 -2.43 -24.08
N VAL A 57 0.73 -3.04 -22.94
CA VAL A 57 -0.37 -3.56 -22.10
C VAL A 57 -0.30 -2.90 -20.73
N ILE A 58 -1.39 -2.27 -20.33
CA ILE A 58 -1.56 -1.69 -18.97
C ILE A 58 -2.70 -2.45 -18.31
N THR A 59 -2.39 -3.23 -17.28
CA THR A 59 -3.37 -4.13 -16.64
C THR A 59 -3.05 -4.35 -15.15
N TRP A 60 -4.06 -4.73 -14.38
CA TRP A 60 -3.84 -5.17 -12.99
C TRP A 60 -3.11 -6.50 -12.92
N TYR A 61 -3.38 -7.41 -13.82
CA TYR A 61 -2.94 -8.80 -13.75
C TYR A 61 -2.52 -9.33 -15.11
N PHE A 62 -1.43 -10.11 -15.16
CA PHE A 62 -0.95 -10.77 -16.38
C PHE A 62 -0.24 -12.07 -16.03
N GLU A 63 -0.61 -13.18 -16.67
CA GLU A 63 0.02 -14.49 -16.48
C GLU A 63 1.20 -14.70 -17.44
N ARG A 64 2.23 -15.41 -17.01
CA ARG A 64 3.39 -15.73 -17.85
C ARG A 64 3.01 -16.38 -19.17
N GLY A 65 2.02 -17.29 -19.15
CA GLY A 65 1.52 -17.95 -20.39
C GLY A 65 0.87 -17.03 -21.41
N TRP A 66 0.53 -15.79 -21.04
CA TRP A 66 -0.10 -14.84 -21.96
C TRP A 66 0.90 -14.15 -22.88
N PHE A 67 2.21 -14.17 -22.58
CA PHE A 67 3.23 -13.67 -23.51
C PHE A 67 3.16 -14.35 -24.88
N ALA A 68 2.85 -15.64 -24.94
CA ALA A 68 2.68 -16.35 -26.21
C ALA A 68 1.51 -15.82 -27.06
N LYS A 69 0.54 -15.11 -26.44
CA LYS A 69 -0.61 -14.47 -27.12
C LYS A 69 -0.35 -12.99 -27.42
N ALA A 70 0.79 -12.45 -27.05
CA ALA A 70 1.18 -11.05 -27.19
C ALA A 70 2.50 -10.91 -27.96
N PRO A 71 2.63 -11.40 -29.21
CA PRO A 71 3.91 -11.50 -29.92
C PRO A 71 4.52 -10.14 -30.27
N ARG A 72 3.75 -9.05 -30.20
CA ARG A 72 4.19 -7.68 -30.48
C ARG A 72 4.49 -6.87 -29.20
N LEU A 73 4.35 -7.47 -28.02
CA LEU A 73 4.46 -6.76 -26.75
C LEU A 73 5.88 -6.22 -26.54
N LYS A 74 5.97 -4.94 -26.20
CA LYS A 74 7.20 -4.22 -25.85
C LYS A 74 7.19 -3.78 -24.38
N VAL A 75 6.00 -3.41 -23.86
CA VAL A 75 5.83 -2.92 -22.50
C VAL A 75 4.62 -3.58 -21.85
N LEU A 76 4.84 -4.11 -20.66
CA LEU A 76 3.80 -4.60 -19.75
C LEU A 76 3.85 -3.76 -18.46
N ALA A 77 2.78 -3.02 -18.18
CA ALA A 77 2.72 -2.15 -17.02
C ALA A 77 1.53 -2.48 -16.11
N THR A 78 1.73 -2.31 -14.80
CA THR A 78 0.65 -2.36 -13.81
C THR A 78 0.67 -1.10 -12.94
N PRO A 79 -0.50 -0.57 -12.52
CA PRO A 79 -0.55 0.47 -11.51
C PRO A 79 -0.10 0.00 -10.12
N SER A 80 -0.08 -1.30 -9.87
CA SER A 80 0.33 -1.86 -8.57
C SER A 80 1.83 -1.71 -8.31
N ALA A 81 2.20 -1.37 -7.07
CA ALA A 81 3.58 -1.49 -6.59
C ALA A 81 3.93 -2.92 -6.18
N GLY A 82 2.92 -3.76 -5.95
CA GLY A 82 3.09 -5.18 -5.62
C GLY A 82 3.50 -5.97 -6.85
N MET A 83 4.48 -6.84 -6.66
CA MET A 83 5.09 -7.61 -7.76
C MET A 83 4.37 -8.94 -8.04
N GLU A 84 3.36 -9.28 -7.25
CA GLU A 84 2.63 -10.55 -7.30
C GLU A 84 1.64 -10.66 -8.47
N LEU A 85 1.24 -9.52 -9.07
CA LEU A 85 0.21 -9.47 -10.11
C LEU A 85 0.74 -9.61 -11.54
N LEU A 86 2.04 -9.41 -11.75
CA LEU A 86 2.71 -9.58 -13.04
C LEU A 86 3.84 -10.61 -12.93
N PRO A 87 4.23 -11.27 -14.03
CA PRO A 87 5.45 -12.07 -14.08
C PRO A 87 6.67 -11.24 -13.72
N GLN A 88 7.61 -11.82 -12.98
CA GLN A 88 8.87 -11.16 -12.61
C GLN A 88 9.89 -11.15 -13.77
N GLU A 89 9.72 -12.05 -14.73
CA GLU A 89 10.54 -12.19 -15.92
C GLU A 89 9.68 -12.04 -17.16
N ALA A 90 10.22 -11.37 -18.16
CA ALA A 90 9.60 -11.20 -19.47
C ALA A 90 10.48 -11.80 -20.56
N PRO A 91 9.91 -12.11 -21.74
CA PRO A 91 10.69 -12.40 -22.93
C PRO A 91 11.63 -11.25 -23.32
N ASP A 92 12.70 -11.56 -24.06
CA ASP A 92 13.64 -10.55 -24.55
C ASP A 92 12.94 -9.40 -25.27
N GLY A 93 13.35 -8.18 -24.97
CA GLY A 93 12.77 -6.96 -25.54
C GLY A 93 11.47 -6.46 -24.88
N VAL A 94 10.89 -7.19 -23.93
CA VAL A 94 9.71 -6.73 -23.17
C VAL A 94 10.13 -6.11 -21.85
N LYS A 95 9.73 -4.86 -21.62
CA LYS A 95 9.91 -4.17 -20.33
C LYS A 95 8.70 -4.39 -19.43
N ILE A 96 8.93 -4.75 -18.16
CA ILE A 96 7.87 -4.79 -17.13
C ILE A 96 8.00 -3.59 -16.22
N HIS A 97 6.87 -2.90 -15.95
CA HIS A 97 6.82 -1.74 -15.07
C HIS A 97 5.80 -1.97 -13.95
N PHE A 98 6.22 -1.66 -12.72
CA PHE A 98 5.39 -1.64 -11.53
C PHE A 98 5.21 -0.20 -11.05
N GLY A 99 3.95 0.19 -10.80
CA GLY A 99 3.61 1.53 -10.39
C GLY A 99 4.18 1.92 -9.03
N GLY A 100 4.44 3.21 -8.86
CA GLY A 100 4.91 3.78 -7.59
C GLY A 100 4.37 5.18 -7.34
N PHE A 101 3.59 5.71 -8.27
CA PHE A 101 3.00 7.05 -8.25
C PHE A 101 2.09 7.31 -7.05
N HIS A 102 1.47 6.28 -6.50
CA HIS A 102 0.56 6.37 -5.35
C HIS A 102 1.29 6.47 -4.00
N GLY A 103 2.63 6.38 -3.99
CA GLY A 103 3.44 6.52 -2.77
C GLY A 103 3.12 7.77 -1.94
N PRO A 104 3.00 8.99 -2.53
CA PRO A 104 2.63 10.19 -1.80
C PRO A 104 1.28 10.12 -1.07
N VAL A 105 0.25 9.50 -1.69
CA VAL A 105 -1.09 9.33 -1.09
C VAL A 105 -1.05 8.29 0.03
N MET A 106 -0.36 7.17 -0.17
CA MET A 106 -0.13 6.20 0.91
C MET A 106 0.63 6.81 2.08
N ALA A 107 1.57 7.72 1.82
CA ALA A 107 2.28 8.46 2.85
C ALA A 107 1.34 9.39 3.64
N GLU A 108 0.32 9.97 3.01
CA GLU A 108 -0.73 10.75 3.69
C GLU A 108 -1.55 9.87 4.63
N THR A 109 -1.90 8.66 4.22
CA THR A 109 -2.59 7.69 5.07
C THR A 109 -1.76 7.35 6.31
N VAL A 110 -0.46 7.08 6.15
CA VAL A 110 0.44 6.81 7.29
C VAL A 110 0.56 8.03 8.22
N ALA A 111 0.69 9.22 7.65
CA ALA A 111 0.75 10.47 8.41
C ALA A 111 -0.56 10.74 9.16
N ALA A 112 -1.71 10.46 8.52
CA ALA A 112 -3.04 10.58 9.15
C ALA A 112 -3.17 9.63 10.33
N PHE A 113 -2.73 8.37 10.22
CA PHE A 113 -2.69 7.43 11.35
C PHE A 113 -1.83 7.96 12.50
N ALA A 114 -0.62 8.42 12.21
CA ALA A 114 0.30 8.91 13.22
C ALA A 114 -0.23 10.17 13.92
N LEU A 115 -0.80 11.11 13.15
CA LEU A 115 -1.41 12.33 13.69
C LEU A 115 -2.66 12.00 14.53
N ALA A 116 -3.57 11.16 14.02
CA ALA A 116 -4.77 10.77 14.75
C ALA A 116 -4.43 10.06 16.06
N TRP A 117 -3.40 9.22 16.04
CA TRP A 117 -2.88 8.59 17.25
C TRP A 117 -2.36 9.62 18.24
N CYS A 118 -1.43 10.48 17.80
CA CYS A 118 -0.81 11.50 18.64
C CYS A 118 -1.81 12.52 19.20
N ARG A 119 -2.87 12.82 18.47
CA ARG A 119 -3.90 13.76 18.90
C ARG A 119 -5.05 13.12 19.68
N GLY A 120 -4.91 11.82 20.03
CA GLY A 120 -5.90 11.10 20.81
C GLY A 120 -7.23 10.87 20.08
N LEU A 121 -7.30 11.05 18.74
CA LEU A 121 -8.55 10.91 17.98
C LEU A 121 -9.06 9.47 18.02
N TYR A 122 -8.19 8.48 17.95
CA TYR A 122 -8.57 7.07 18.10
C TYR A 122 -9.11 6.77 19.50
N ALA A 123 -8.46 7.31 20.53
CA ALA A 123 -8.91 7.13 21.91
C ALA A 123 -10.28 7.79 22.11
N ALA A 124 -10.49 9.00 21.57
CA ALA A 124 -11.74 9.70 21.63
C ALA A 124 -12.88 8.96 20.88
N GLY A 125 -12.60 8.40 19.68
CA GLY A 125 -13.57 7.63 18.91
C GLY A 125 -14.01 6.33 19.59
N ASN A 126 -13.14 5.73 20.42
CA ASN A 126 -13.45 4.53 21.20
C ASN A 126 -14.00 4.83 22.59
N TYR A 127 -14.11 6.10 22.98
CA TYR A 127 -14.65 6.50 24.27
C TYR A 127 -16.16 6.26 24.30
N SER A 128 -16.63 5.46 25.26
CA SER A 128 -18.06 5.20 25.43
C SER A 128 -18.70 6.26 26.33
N PRO A 129 -19.67 7.05 25.82
CA PRO A 129 -20.19 8.21 26.53
C PRO A 129 -21.26 7.88 27.58
N ALA A 130 -21.49 6.62 27.92
CA ALA A 130 -22.59 6.22 28.81
C ALA A 130 -22.65 6.96 30.17
N SER A 131 -21.52 7.54 30.61
CA SER A 131 -21.41 8.26 31.91
C SER A 131 -21.19 9.77 31.78
N SER A 132 -20.97 10.33 30.58
CA SER A 132 -20.50 11.71 30.41
C SER A 132 -21.34 12.59 29.47
N GLY A 133 -22.57 12.18 29.17
CA GLY A 133 -23.43 12.96 28.26
C GLY A 133 -22.91 13.14 26.84
N GLY A 134 -22.00 12.28 26.39
CA GLY A 134 -21.51 12.23 24.99
C GLY A 134 -20.18 12.96 24.73
N MET A 135 -19.66 13.73 25.70
CA MET A 135 -18.37 14.41 25.51
C MET A 135 -17.21 13.65 26.15
N VAL A 136 -16.08 13.62 25.42
CA VAL A 136 -14.81 13.10 25.94
C VAL A 136 -14.29 14.07 27.01
N PRO A 137 -14.04 13.63 28.27
CA PRO A 137 -13.49 14.51 29.31
C PRO A 137 -12.11 15.06 28.91
N ARG A 138 -11.93 16.37 29.06
CA ARG A 138 -10.70 17.07 28.70
C ARG A 138 -9.47 16.52 29.42
N THR A 139 -9.58 16.23 30.68
CA THR A 139 -8.49 15.65 31.50
C THR A 139 -8.12 14.26 31.02
N TRP A 140 -9.11 13.41 30.72
CA TRP A 140 -8.87 12.06 30.19
C TRP A 140 -8.19 12.10 28.80
N LEU A 141 -8.59 13.03 27.92
CA LEU A 141 -8.02 13.14 26.58
C LEU A 141 -6.59 13.72 26.62
N SER A 142 -6.30 14.64 27.57
CA SER A 142 -4.97 15.25 27.67
C SER A 142 -3.85 14.22 27.85
N ASP A 143 -4.12 13.15 28.62
CA ASP A 143 -3.17 12.06 28.86
C ASP A 143 -2.94 11.14 27.63
N LYS A 144 -3.79 11.28 26.62
CA LYS A 144 -3.70 10.54 25.35
C LYS A 144 -3.04 11.34 24.22
N CYS A 145 -2.78 12.64 24.45
CA CYS A 145 -2.24 13.53 23.45
C CYS A 145 -0.73 13.70 23.60
N ARG A 146 -0.02 13.67 22.47
CA ARG A 146 1.41 14.02 22.38
C ARG A 146 1.70 14.71 21.05
N ALA A 147 2.87 15.34 20.94
CA ALA A 147 3.35 15.86 19.66
C ALA A 147 3.82 14.69 18.77
N LEU A 148 3.62 14.81 17.45
CA LEU A 148 4.22 13.91 16.47
C LEU A 148 5.68 14.30 16.19
N ALA A 149 5.95 15.60 16.09
CA ALA A 149 7.32 16.11 15.89
C ALA A 149 8.24 15.67 17.04
N GLY A 150 9.49 15.31 16.68
CA GLY A 150 10.48 14.77 17.61
C GLY A 150 10.38 13.26 17.87
N THR A 151 9.30 12.59 17.44
CA THR A 151 9.19 11.14 17.50
C THR A 151 10.10 10.46 16.47
N LYS A 152 10.26 9.14 16.58
CA LYS A 152 11.13 8.33 15.70
C LYS A 152 10.34 7.27 14.96
N ALA A 153 10.50 7.22 13.63
CA ALA A 153 9.93 6.18 12.77
C ALA A 153 11.01 5.29 12.16
N VAL A 154 10.77 4.00 12.21
CA VAL A 154 11.47 2.97 11.43
C VAL A 154 10.56 2.59 10.27
N VAL A 155 11.02 2.76 9.02
CA VAL A 155 10.27 2.41 7.81
C VAL A 155 10.94 1.22 7.13
N VAL A 156 10.26 0.07 7.09
CA VAL A 156 10.76 -1.16 6.48
C VAL A 156 10.12 -1.37 5.12
N GLY A 157 10.94 -1.64 4.09
CA GLY A 157 10.53 -1.61 2.70
C GLY A 157 10.75 -0.21 2.08
N TYR A 158 11.98 0.32 2.20
CA TYR A 158 12.33 1.70 1.80
C TYR A 158 12.55 1.82 0.28
N GLY A 159 11.55 1.34 -0.50
CA GLY A 159 11.42 1.51 -1.95
C GLY A 159 10.69 2.83 -2.31
N LYS A 160 10.01 2.90 -3.46
CA LYS A 160 9.26 4.10 -3.91
C LYS A 160 8.24 4.56 -2.84
N VAL A 161 7.37 3.67 -2.38
CA VAL A 161 6.35 3.97 -1.34
C VAL A 161 6.99 4.30 0.01
N GLY A 162 7.93 3.48 0.48
CA GLY A 162 8.59 3.69 1.78
C GLY A 162 9.35 5.01 1.86
N ARG A 163 9.98 5.46 0.76
CA ARG A 163 10.64 6.78 0.69
C ARG A 163 9.62 7.91 0.79
N ALA A 164 8.51 7.84 0.04
CA ALA A 164 7.46 8.85 0.13
C ALA A 164 6.89 8.97 1.56
N ILE A 165 6.72 7.82 2.25
CA ILE A 165 6.34 7.79 3.67
C ILE A 165 7.39 8.47 4.52
N GLY A 166 8.66 8.14 4.33
CA GLY A 166 9.77 8.74 5.09
C GLY A 166 9.85 10.25 4.90
N GLU A 167 9.73 10.74 3.68
CA GLU A 167 9.72 12.17 3.33
C GLU A 167 8.54 12.89 3.99
N LYS A 168 7.32 12.35 3.91
CA LYS A 168 6.12 12.93 4.52
C LYS A 168 6.24 13.01 6.04
N LEU A 169 6.69 11.93 6.69
CA LEU A 169 6.89 11.91 8.14
C LEU A 169 8.00 12.87 8.58
N SER A 170 9.11 12.95 7.82
CA SER A 170 10.20 13.90 8.09
C SER A 170 9.73 15.35 8.00
N ALA A 171 8.89 15.69 7.00
CA ALA A 171 8.28 17.01 6.88
C ALA A 171 7.39 17.38 8.06
N LEU A 172 6.86 16.39 8.79
CA LEU A 172 6.10 16.57 10.03
C LEU A 172 6.99 16.55 11.30
N GLY A 173 8.31 16.61 11.13
CA GLY A 173 9.27 16.65 12.25
C GLY A 173 9.57 15.29 12.89
N VAL A 174 9.23 14.17 12.25
CA VAL A 174 9.57 12.82 12.71
C VAL A 174 10.99 12.47 12.25
N ARG A 175 11.79 11.88 13.11
CA ARG A 175 13.11 11.33 12.74
C ARG A 175 12.93 9.97 12.10
N VAL A 176 13.29 9.82 10.82
CA VAL A 176 13.03 8.60 10.04
C VAL A 176 14.31 7.83 9.77
N GLU A 177 14.29 6.52 10.04
CA GLU A 177 15.29 5.57 9.58
C GLU A 177 14.63 4.57 8.61
N GLY A 178 15.11 4.54 7.34
CA GLY A 178 14.58 3.69 6.28
C GLY A 178 15.40 2.42 6.07
N PHE A 179 14.71 1.26 5.95
CA PHE A 179 15.35 -0.04 5.80
C PHE A 179 14.92 -0.75 4.52
N SER A 180 15.92 -1.18 3.75
CA SER A 180 15.82 -2.01 2.56
C SER A 180 16.68 -3.27 2.73
N ARG A 181 16.73 -4.12 1.71
CA ARG A 181 17.58 -5.34 1.75
C ARG A 181 19.04 -5.02 2.05
N SER A 182 19.55 -3.87 1.60
CA SER A 182 20.97 -3.50 1.75
C SER A 182 21.40 -3.21 3.19
N ASN A 183 20.49 -2.69 4.02
CA ASN A 183 20.79 -2.28 5.41
C ASN A 183 19.89 -2.96 6.46
N ILE A 184 19.19 -4.01 6.10
CA ILE A 184 18.25 -4.70 6.99
C ILE A 184 18.91 -5.28 8.25
N LYS A 185 20.20 -5.57 8.21
CA LYS A 185 20.97 -6.08 9.35
C LYS A 185 21.02 -5.08 10.53
N GLU A 186 20.86 -3.79 10.26
CA GLU A 186 20.86 -2.73 11.29
C GLU A 186 19.48 -2.52 11.92
N LEU A 187 18.42 -3.06 11.32
CA LEU A 187 17.05 -2.92 11.79
C LEU A 187 16.86 -3.29 13.28
N PRO A 188 17.44 -4.39 13.82
CA PRO A 188 17.24 -4.75 15.22
C PRO A 188 17.75 -3.70 16.22
N ARG A 189 18.71 -2.87 15.84
CA ARG A 189 19.19 -1.75 16.65
C ARG A 189 18.18 -0.58 16.62
N ALA A 190 17.75 -0.18 15.42
CA ALA A 190 16.82 0.91 15.25
C ALA A 190 15.43 0.61 15.85
N ALA A 191 14.99 -0.64 15.77
CA ALA A 191 13.72 -1.12 16.30
C ALA A 191 13.59 -0.95 17.83
N LYS A 192 14.69 -0.96 18.59
CA LYS A 192 14.67 -0.81 20.05
C LYS A 192 14.28 0.59 20.52
N ASP A 193 14.32 1.59 19.64
CA ASP A 193 14.03 2.97 19.98
C ASP A 193 13.22 3.65 18.87
N CYS A 194 12.02 3.17 18.61
CA CYS A 194 11.09 3.80 17.68
C CYS A 194 9.71 4.02 18.33
N ASP A 195 9.02 5.05 17.87
CA ASP A 195 7.62 5.31 18.19
C ASP A 195 6.68 4.73 17.14
N TRP A 196 7.18 4.62 15.90
CA TRP A 196 6.46 4.14 14.73
C TRP A 196 7.27 3.05 14.03
N PHE A 197 6.69 1.88 13.88
CA PHE A 197 7.24 0.80 13.05
C PHE A 197 6.37 0.65 11.83
N VAL A 198 6.79 1.27 10.71
CA VAL A 198 6.02 1.35 9.47
C VAL A 198 6.50 0.30 8.47
N MET A 199 5.57 -0.46 7.93
CA MET A 199 5.85 -1.53 6.97
C MET A 199 5.24 -1.20 5.61
N ALA A 200 6.10 -1.22 4.58
CA ALA A 200 5.77 -1.07 3.16
C ALA A 200 6.42 -2.20 2.33
N LEU A 201 6.41 -3.42 2.89
CA LEU A 201 7.04 -4.60 2.30
C LEU A 201 6.13 -5.24 1.24
N PRO A 202 6.69 -5.77 0.12
CA PRO A 202 5.96 -6.58 -0.83
C PRO A 202 5.64 -7.97 -0.25
N ALA A 203 4.71 -8.70 -0.89
CA ALA A 203 4.46 -10.10 -0.56
C ALA A 203 5.48 -11.00 -1.27
N THR A 204 6.39 -11.58 -0.49
CA THR A 204 7.36 -12.59 -0.94
C THR A 204 7.60 -13.57 0.19
N SER A 205 8.13 -14.76 -0.11
CA SER A 205 8.51 -15.74 0.93
C SER A 205 9.52 -15.19 1.94
N ALA A 206 10.39 -14.26 1.52
CA ALA A 206 11.36 -13.61 2.40
C ALA A 206 10.72 -12.56 3.35
N THR A 207 9.50 -12.13 3.08
CA THR A 207 8.76 -11.16 3.90
C THR A 207 7.62 -11.78 4.70
N ASP A 208 7.39 -13.09 4.57
CA ASP A 208 6.38 -13.79 5.36
C ASP A 208 6.72 -13.74 6.85
N ASN A 209 5.75 -13.26 7.64
CA ASN A 209 5.93 -13.04 9.09
C ASN A 209 7.20 -12.26 9.44
N PHE A 210 7.62 -11.30 8.58
CA PHE A 210 8.79 -10.48 8.83
C PHE A 210 8.76 -9.82 10.22
N LEU A 211 7.61 -9.25 10.59
CA LEU A 211 7.35 -8.79 11.96
C LEU A 211 6.75 -9.96 12.75
N ASP A 212 7.62 -10.82 13.27
CA ASP A 212 7.31 -11.95 14.13
C ASP A 212 7.33 -11.56 15.62
N ALA A 213 6.98 -12.51 16.48
CA ALA A 213 6.99 -12.32 17.94
C ALA A 213 8.37 -11.91 18.48
N LYS A 214 9.47 -12.39 17.86
CA LYS A 214 10.83 -12.07 18.29
C LYS A 214 11.21 -10.62 17.97
N LEU A 215 10.82 -10.13 16.79
CA LEU A 215 11.07 -8.75 16.42
C LEU A 215 10.13 -7.81 17.19
N MET A 216 8.85 -8.17 17.37
CA MET A 216 7.90 -7.42 18.21
C MET A 216 8.40 -7.23 19.65
N ALA A 217 9.02 -8.26 20.23
CA ALA A 217 9.59 -8.19 21.58
C ALA A 217 10.76 -7.19 21.71
N LYS A 218 11.35 -6.74 20.59
CA LYS A 218 12.40 -5.72 20.58
C LYS A 218 11.86 -4.30 20.50
N LEU A 219 10.58 -4.15 20.08
CA LEU A 219 9.93 -2.84 19.96
C LEU A 219 9.62 -2.25 21.35
N PRO A 220 9.76 -0.94 21.55
CA PRO A 220 9.37 -0.32 22.81
C PRO A 220 7.86 -0.38 23.02
N ARG A 221 7.41 -0.41 24.28
CA ARG A 221 5.97 -0.43 24.62
C ARG A 221 5.18 0.75 24.05
N ARG A 222 5.83 1.89 23.80
CA ARG A 222 5.24 3.07 23.17
C ARG A 222 5.08 2.96 21.65
N CYS A 223 5.63 1.92 21.05
CA CYS A 223 5.64 1.74 19.60
C CYS A 223 4.24 1.42 19.06
N VAL A 224 3.89 2.07 17.97
CA VAL A 224 2.71 1.77 17.14
C VAL A 224 3.19 1.15 15.83
N VAL A 225 2.61 0.00 15.47
CA VAL A 225 2.87 -0.67 14.19
C VAL A 225 1.90 -0.13 13.13
N ILE A 226 2.41 0.26 11.96
CA ILE A 226 1.59 0.67 10.81
C ILE A 226 1.97 -0.21 9.62
N ASN A 227 1.00 -0.91 9.02
CA ASN A 227 1.24 -1.71 7.83
C ASN A 227 0.39 -1.24 6.65
N VAL A 228 1.05 -0.71 5.62
CA VAL A 228 0.47 -0.32 4.33
C VAL A 228 1.07 -1.11 3.15
N GLY A 229 1.88 -2.15 3.46
CA GLY A 229 2.50 -3.02 2.47
C GLY A 229 1.63 -4.20 2.10
N ARG A 230 1.91 -5.37 2.71
CA ARG A 230 1.15 -6.60 2.53
C ARG A 230 0.93 -7.31 3.87
N GLY A 231 -0.25 -7.92 4.05
CA GLY A 231 -0.65 -8.53 5.31
C GLY A 231 0.17 -9.74 5.72
N ASN A 232 0.72 -10.51 4.77
CA ASN A 232 1.59 -11.65 5.05
C ASN A 232 2.86 -11.29 5.83
N SER A 233 3.25 -10.02 5.82
CA SER A 233 4.48 -9.55 6.48
C SER A 233 4.40 -9.47 8.01
N ILE A 234 3.22 -9.68 8.61
CA ILE A 234 3.02 -9.66 10.06
C ILE A 234 2.51 -11.01 10.55
N ASP A 235 3.05 -11.50 11.66
CA ASP A 235 2.40 -12.54 12.47
C ASP A 235 1.24 -11.88 13.23
N GLU A 236 0.02 -11.98 12.66
CA GLU A 236 -1.18 -11.34 13.21
C GLU A 236 -1.54 -11.86 14.60
N ALA A 237 -1.33 -13.16 14.85
CA ALA A 237 -1.61 -13.76 16.18
C ALA A 237 -0.66 -13.20 17.25
N ALA A 238 0.63 -13.09 16.91
CA ALA A 238 1.63 -12.50 17.79
C ALA A 238 1.35 -11.01 18.03
N LEU A 239 0.93 -10.27 16.98
CA LEU A 239 0.56 -8.85 17.10
C LEU A 239 -0.62 -8.65 18.07
N VAL A 240 -1.70 -9.40 17.89
CA VAL A 240 -2.89 -9.33 18.77
C VAL A 240 -2.49 -9.59 20.21
N LYS A 241 -1.71 -10.66 20.45
CA LYS A 241 -1.20 -10.98 21.79
C LYS A 241 -0.36 -9.85 22.39
N ALA A 242 0.54 -9.23 21.59
CA ALA A 242 1.37 -8.13 22.04
C ALA A 242 0.55 -6.88 22.40
N LEU A 243 -0.54 -6.61 21.67
CA LEU A 243 -1.46 -5.50 21.95
C LEU A 243 -2.26 -5.74 23.24
N GLU A 244 -2.79 -6.95 23.43
CA GLU A 244 -3.55 -7.32 24.64
C GLU A 244 -2.70 -7.30 25.90
N GLU A 245 -1.45 -7.74 25.79
CA GLU A 245 -0.47 -7.72 26.91
C GLU A 245 0.13 -6.31 27.14
N GLY A 246 -0.28 -5.31 26.36
CA GLY A 246 0.26 -3.94 26.45
C GLY A 246 1.77 -3.86 26.14
N LYS A 247 2.30 -4.79 25.37
CA LYS A 247 3.70 -4.80 24.89
C LYS A 247 3.92 -3.81 23.74
N LEU A 248 2.86 -3.47 23.03
CA LEU A 248 2.82 -2.43 22.00
C LEU A 248 1.72 -1.44 22.32
N ALA A 249 1.93 -0.16 21.97
CA ALA A 249 0.95 0.89 22.19
C ALA A 249 -0.29 0.68 21.31
N GLY A 250 -0.09 0.26 20.06
CA GLY A 250 -1.18 0.01 19.11
C GLY A 250 -0.72 -0.48 17.76
N ALA A 251 -1.69 -0.70 16.87
CA ALA A 251 -1.44 -1.00 15.48
C ALA A 251 -2.52 -0.39 14.57
N CYS A 252 -2.10 0.02 13.36
CA CYS A 252 -2.94 0.48 12.27
C CYS A 252 -2.61 -0.37 11.03
N LEU A 253 -3.52 -1.24 10.61
CA LEU A 253 -3.30 -2.15 9.49
C LEU A 253 -4.24 -1.78 8.34
N ASP A 254 -3.68 -1.36 7.22
CA ASP A 254 -4.43 -1.19 5.97
C ASP A 254 -4.59 -2.52 5.24
N VAL A 255 -3.70 -3.47 5.53
CA VAL A 255 -3.65 -4.79 4.90
C VAL A 255 -3.58 -5.91 5.94
N VAL A 256 -4.20 -7.05 5.62
CA VAL A 256 -4.23 -8.25 6.46
C VAL A 256 -3.94 -9.50 5.62
N LYS A 257 -3.60 -10.65 6.27
CA LYS A 257 -3.24 -11.90 5.57
C LYS A 257 -4.35 -12.43 4.67
N LYS A 258 -5.60 -12.29 5.07
CA LYS A 258 -6.77 -12.78 4.31
C LYS A 258 -7.64 -11.63 3.89
N GLU A 259 -7.50 -11.19 2.66
CA GLU A 259 -8.31 -10.14 2.04
C GLU A 259 -9.26 -10.71 0.98
N PRO A 260 -10.44 -10.07 0.78
CA PRO A 260 -11.01 -9.03 1.63
C PRO A 260 -11.47 -9.57 2.99
N LEU A 261 -11.36 -8.74 4.03
CA LEU A 261 -11.91 -9.05 5.34
C LEU A 261 -13.44 -9.10 5.25
N LYS A 262 -14.00 -10.30 5.30
CA LYS A 262 -15.48 -10.49 5.28
C LYS A 262 -16.16 -9.97 6.54
N SER A 263 -15.45 -9.94 7.65
CA SER A 263 -15.88 -9.34 8.92
C SER A 263 -14.68 -9.17 9.85
N LEU A 264 -14.77 -8.29 10.85
CA LEU A 264 -13.77 -8.17 11.91
C LEU A 264 -13.57 -9.48 12.68
N LYS A 265 -14.60 -10.33 12.74
CA LYS A 265 -14.51 -11.69 13.33
C LYS A 265 -13.62 -12.64 12.54
N SER A 266 -13.39 -12.38 11.24
CA SER A 266 -12.49 -13.20 10.42
C SER A 266 -11.01 -12.89 10.63
N PHE A 267 -10.69 -11.77 11.26
CA PHE A 267 -9.33 -11.41 11.65
C PHE A 267 -8.92 -12.10 12.97
N LEU A 268 -9.88 -12.35 13.83
CA LEU A 268 -9.69 -13.00 15.13
C LEU A 268 -10.43 -14.32 15.18
N GLU A 269 -10.03 -15.20 16.10
CA GLU A 269 -10.82 -16.37 16.48
C GLU A 269 -12.26 -15.98 16.86
N PRO A 270 -13.28 -16.84 16.58
CA PRO A 270 -14.71 -16.43 16.58
C PRO A 270 -15.27 -15.82 17.88
N LYS A 271 -14.54 -15.85 18.98
CA LYS A 271 -15.01 -15.35 20.30
C LYS A 271 -14.16 -14.20 20.85
N ARG A 272 -13.14 -13.72 20.14
CA ARG A 272 -12.22 -12.71 20.65
C ARG A 272 -12.67 -11.31 20.23
N LYS A 273 -12.66 -10.35 21.15
CA LYS A 273 -12.85 -8.93 20.82
C LYS A 273 -11.54 -8.36 20.24
N LEU A 274 -11.65 -7.48 19.24
CA LEU A 274 -10.49 -6.71 18.78
C LEU A 274 -9.92 -5.88 19.93
N PRO A 275 -8.60 -5.84 20.12
CA PRO A 275 -7.98 -4.89 21.02
C PRO A 275 -8.41 -3.46 20.65
N ALA A 276 -8.73 -2.64 21.65
CA ALA A 276 -9.18 -1.26 21.42
C ALA A 276 -8.11 -0.37 20.77
N ASN A 277 -6.87 -0.81 20.76
CA ASN A 277 -5.71 -0.15 20.16
C ASN A 277 -5.29 -0.78 18.81
N LEU A 278 -6.15 -1.59 18.18
CA LEU A 278 -5.99 -2.13 16.84
C LEU A 278 -7.00 -1.49 15.89
N PHE A 279 -6.50 -0.85 14.82
CA PHE A 279 -7.29 -0.23 13.76
C PHE A 279 -7.06 -0.94 12.46
N LEU A 280 -8.16 -1.31 11.79
CA LEU A 280 -8.16 -2.03 10.52
C LEU A 280 -8.80 -1.15 9.44
N MET A 281 -8.15 -1.06 8.29
CA MET A 281 -8.63 -0.42 7.09
C MET A 281 -8.82 -1.47 5.98
N PRO A 282 -9.68 -1.20 4.99
CA PRO A 282 -10.02 -2.20 3.97
C PRO A 282 -9.10 -2.13 2.74
N HIS A 283 -7.78 -2.06 2.92
CA HIS A 283 -6.79 -1.91 1.84
C HIS A 283 -7.05 -0.67 0.99
N SER A 284 -7.12 0.47 1.64
CA SER A 284 -7.56 1.75 1.05
C SER A 284 -6.51 2.86 1.07
N ALA A 285 -5.29 2.58 1.54
CA ALA A 285 -4.23 3.58 1.68
C ALA A 285 -3.90 4.32 0.37
N ALA A 286 -4.18 3.70 -0.78
CA ALA A 286 -3.95 4.27 -2.10
C ALA A 286 -5.23 4.77 -2.80
N PHE A 287 -6.36 4.94 -2.10
CA PHE A 287 -7.62 5.38 -2.72
C PHE A 287 -7.62 6.90 -2.94
N TYR A 288 -7.72 7.33 -4.19
CA TYR A 288 -7.97 8.72 -4.58
C TYR A 288 -8.48 8.78 -6.03
N PRO A 289 -9.23 9.85 -6.42
CA PRO A 289 -9.92 9.91 -7.71
C PRO A 289 -9.01 9.84 -8.92
N GLU A 290 -7.83 10.46 -8.87
CA GLU A 290 -6.89 10.60 -10.00
C GLU A 290 -5.96 9.40 -10.18
N TYR A 291 -6.16 8.29 -9.45
CA TYR A 291 -5.27 7.14 -9.41
C TYR A 291 -4.87 6.61 -10.80
N VAL A 292 -5.83 6.39 -11.70
CA VAL A 292 -5.54 5.88 -13.05
C VAL A 292 -4.86 6.93 -13.92
N THR A 293 -5.26 8.19 -13.80
CA THR A 293 -4.59 9.30 -14.52
C THR A 293 -3.13 9.44 -14.09
N ASP A 294 -2.84 9.32 -12.80
CA ASP A 294 -1.47 9.42 -12.28
C ASP A 294 -0.62 8.20 -12.65
N CYS A 295 -1.24 7.01 -12.77
CA CYS A 295 -0.60 5.86 -13.39
C CYS A 295 -0.12 6.17 -14.81
N PHE A 296 -0.98 6.75 -15.65
CA PHE A 296 -0.60 7.10 -17.02
C PHE A 296 0.45 8.22 -17.06
N LYS A 297 0.42 9.17 -16.14
CA LYS A 297 1.48 10.19 -15.99
C LYS A 297 2.82 9.56 -15.62
N GLU A 298 2.85 8.56 -14.73
CA GLU A 298 4.09 7.84 -14.39
C GLU A 298 4.62 7.10 -15.63
N ILE A 299 3.77 6.36 -16.34
CA ILE A 299 4.13 5.63 -17.56
C ILE A 299 4.73 6.58 -18.61
N GLY A 300 4.14 7.75 -18.81
CA GLY A 300 4.67 8.79 -19.70
C GLY A 300 6.04 9.31 -19.28
N ARG A 301 6.22 9.62 -17.97
CA ARG A 301 7.51 10.12 -17.41
C ARG A 301 8.64 9.08 -17.49
N GLU A 302 8.32 7.81 -17.39
CA GLU A 302 9.29 6.71 -17.50
C GLU A 302 9.61 6.36 -18.96
N GLY A 303 9.04 7.08 -19.95
CA GLY A 303 9.29 6.83 -21.37
C GLY A 303 8.78 5.47 -21.83
N LEU A 304 7.66 5.02 -21.28
CA LEU A 304 7.03 3.72 -21.58
C LEU A 304 5.86 3.87 -22.57
N VAL A 305 5.68 5.06 -23.15
CA VAL A 305 4.70 5.38 -24.18
C VAL A 305 5.36 5.92 -25.43
#